data_1224a960c3cd701e43f1af6109b2be7e
#
_entry.id   1224a960c3cd701e43f1af6109b2be7e
#
_cell.length_a   1.000
_cell.length_b   1.000
_cell.length_c   1.000
_cell.angle_alpha   90.00
_cell.angle_beta   90.00
_cell.angle_gamma   90.00
#
_symmetry.space_group_name_H-M   'P 1'
#
loop_
_entity.id
_entity.type
_entity.pdbx_description
1 polymer ?
#
loop_
_entity_poly.entity_id
_entity_poly.type
_entity_poly.pdbx_seq_one_letter_code
_entity_poly.pdbx_strand_id
1 'polypeptide(L)' 'MMIVSLGYSHFVMPTKEAVQLLEILENAERYVCKYRKDDQSTHHVWPSDTLFEAKMMGADLYRMAKLAGKPED' A
#
# COMPACT_ATOMS: atom_id res chain seq x y z
N MET A 1 -12.04 11.10 2.53
CA MET A 1 -10.69 10.50 2.55
C MET A 1 -10.78 9.01 2.85
N MET A 2 -9.86 8.25 2.32
CA MET A 2 -9.75 6.82 2.60
C MET A 2 -8.35 6.47 3.07
N ILE A 3 -8.28 5.49 3.96
CA ILE A 3 -7.01 4.91 4.39
C ILE A 3 -6.77 3.67 3.53
N VAL A 4 -5.67 3.66 2.79
CA VAL A 4 -5.27 2.52 1.96
C VAL A 4 -4.07 1.87 2.60
N SER A 5 -4.16 0.56 2.83
CA SER A 5 -3.10 -0.20 3.47
C SER A 5 -2.39 -1.06 2.44
N LEU A 6 -1.08 -0.88 2.31
CA LEU A 6 -0.22 -1.64 1.42
C LEU A 6 0.87 -2.28 2.28
N GLY A 7 0.72 -3.57 2.55
CA GLY A 7 1.62 -4.25 3.47
C GLY A 7 1.54 -3.64 4.86
N TYR A 8 2.67 -3.18 5.37
CA TYR A 8 2.74 -2.55 6.70
C TYR A 8 2.58 -1.03 6.68
N SER A 9 2.42 -0.45 5.51
CA SER A 9 2.30 1.00 5.36
C SER A 9 0.86 1.40 5.11
N HIS A 10 0.47 2.55 5.65
CA HIS A 10 -0.87 3.09 5.51
C HIS A 10 -0.81 4.49 4.94
N PHE A 11 -1.67 4.76 3.97
CA PHE A 11 -1.71 6.05 3.29
C PHE A 11 -3.13 6.60 3.31
N VAL A 12 -3.24 7.92 3.38
CA VAL A 12 -4.54 8.60 3.33
C VAL A 12 -4.61 9.37 2.02
N MET A 13 -5.70 9.21 1.30
CA MET A 13 -5.89 9.85 0.01
C MET A 13 -7.37 10.07 -0.28
N PRO A 14 -7.71 10.96 -1.24
CA PRO A 14 -9.10 11.13 -1.65
C PRO A 14 -9.69 9.80 -2.17
N THR A 15 -10.98 9.60 -1.93
CA THR A 15 -11.68 8.36 -2.29
C THR A 15 -11.49 8.00 -3.76
N LYS A 16 -11.59 8.97 -4.66
CA LYS A 16 -11.45 8.74 -6.09
C LYS A 16 -10.07 8.16 -6.43
N GLU A 17 -9.02 8.73 -5.83
CA GLU A 17 -7.67 8.26 -6.07
C GLU A 17 -7.43 6.88 -5.45
N ALA A 18 -8.01 6.62 -4.28
CA ALA A 18 -7.90 5.32 -3.62
C ALA A 18 -8.50 4.22 -4.50
N VAL A 19 -9.68 4.46 -5.09
CA VAL A 19 -10.33 3.48 -5.98
C VAL A 19 -9.46 3.22 -7.20
N GLN A 20 -8.91 4.27 -7.81
CA GLN A 20 -8.02 4.14 -8.97
C GLN A 20 -6.77 3.33 -8.62
N LEU A 21 -6.18 3.59 -7.47
CA LEU A 21 -5.00 2.85 -7.02
C LEU A 21 -5.30 1.37 -6.81
N LEU A 22 -6.43 1.05 -6.17
CA LEU A 22 -6.82 -0.34 -5.95
C LEU A 22 -7.05 -1.08 -7.26
N GLU A 23 -7.65 -0.43 -8.25
CA GLU A 23 -7.83 -1.03 -9.57
C GLU A 23 -6.51 -1.33 -10.25
N ILE A 24 -5.54 -0.42 -10.15
CA ILE A 24 -4.20 -0.61 -10.71
C ILE A 24 -3.51 -1.78 -10.02
N LEU A 25 -3.56 -1.83 -8.69
CA LEU A 25 -2.90 -2.86 -7.90
C LEU A 25 -3.53 -4.24 -8.10
N GLU A 26 -4.83 -4.29 -8.36
CA GLU A 26 -5.54 -5.55 -8.62
C GLU A 26 -4.98 -6.28 -9.84
N ASN A 27 -4.51 -5.52 -10.83
CA ASN A 27 -3.94 -6.07 -12.06
C ASN A 27 -2.42 -6.17 -12.02
N ALA A 28 -1.78 -5.74 -10.94
CA ALA A 28 -0.34 -5.77 -10.80
C ALA A 28 0.15 -7.17 -10.45
N GLU A 29 1.37 -7.47 -10.87
CA GLU A 29 2.02 -8.72 -10.52
C GLU A 29 3.07 -8.47 -9.44
N ARG A 30 3.33 -9.50 -8.64
CA ARG A 30 4.39 -9.44 -7.64
C ARG A 30 5.72 -9.86 -8.26
N TYR A 31 6.79 -9.24 -7.78
CA TYR A 31 8.14 -9.54 -8.21
C TYR A 31 9.03 -9.76 -6.99
N VAL A 32 9.86 -10.80 -7.08
CA VAL A 32 10.89 -11.08 -6.07
C VAL A 32 12.17 -11.51 -6.78
N CYS A 33 13.28 -10.98 -6.33
CA CYS A 33 14.60 -11.40 -6.77
C CYS A 33 15.29 -12.07 -5.58
N LYS A 34 15.72 -13.32 -5.75
CA LYS A 34 16.46 -14.05 -4.73
C LYS A 34 17.91 -14.22 -5.15
N TYR A 35 18.81 -13.88 -4.23
CA TYR A 35 20.24 -14.04 -4.43
C TYR A 35 20.72 -15.38 -3.88
N ARG A 36 21.56 -16.07 -4.64
CA ARG A 36 22.19 -17.32 -4.20
C ARG A 36 23.66 -17.08 -3.87
N LYS A 37 24.26 -17.99 -3.09
CA LYS A 37 25.65 -17.88 -2.66
C LYS A 37 26.65 -18.00 -3.82
N ASP A 38 26.22 -18.53 -4.97
CA ASP A 38 27.06 -18.73 -6.15
C ASP A 38 26.94 -17.58 -7.17
N ASP A 39 26.56 -16.39 -6.71
CA ASP A 39 26.36 -15.18 -7.52
C ASP A 39 25.26 -15.31 -8.56
N GLN A 40 24.44 -16.34 -8.49
CA GLN A 40 23.29 -16.48 -9.35
C GLN A 40 22.05 -15.92 -8.65
N SER A 41 21.33 -15.05 -9.35
CA SER A 41 20.06 -14.55 -8.87
C SER A 41 18.91 -15.18 -9.65
N THR A 42 17.83 -15.44 -8.94
CA THR A 42 16.60 -15.92 -9.57
C THR A 42 15.52 -14.84 -9.47
N HIS A 43 14.76 -14.70 -10.53
CA HIS A 43 13.70 -13.69 -10.62
C HIS A 43 12.36 -14.40 -10.69
N HIS A 44 11.40 -13.91 -9.92
CA HIS A 44 10.08 -14.53 -9.83
C HIS A 44 9.01 -13.47 -10.03
N VAL A 45 8.05 -13.75 -10.91
CA VAL A 45 6.88 -12.91 -11.15
C VAL A 45 5.65 -13.80 -11.11
N TRP A 46 4.65 -13.40 -10.37
CA TRP A 46 3.40 -14.16 -10.28
C TRP A 46 2.23 -13.20 -10.01
N PRO A 47 0.98 -13.65 -10.30
CA PRO A 47 -0.16 -12.80 -10.01
C PRO A 47 -0.20 -12.40 -8.54
N SER A 48 -0.57 -11.14 -8.28
CA SER A 48 -0.57 -10.63 -6.91
C SER A 48 -1.62 -11.36 -6.07
N ASP A 49 -1.18 -11.90 -4.95
CA ASP A 49 -2.03 -12.48 -3.92
C ASP A 49 -2.08 -11.60 -2.67
N THR A 50 -1.52 -10.41 -2.76
CA THR A 50 -1.46 -9.48 -1.64
C THR A 50 -2.82 -8.86 -1.41
N LEU A 51 -3.27 -8.89 -0.17
CA LEU A 51 -4.52 -8.22 0.22
C LEU A 51 -4.26 -6.73 0.40
N PHE A 52 -5.02 -5.94 -0.34
CA PHE A 52 -5.03 -4.49 -0.19
C PHE A 52 -6.29 -4.12 0.55
N GLU A 53 -6.17 -3.30 1.57
CA GLU A 53 -7.31 -2.85 2.35
C GLU A 53 -7.52 -1.37 2.14
N ALA A 54 -8.79 -0.97 2.07
CA ALA A 54 -9.17 0.43 2.06
C ALA A 54 -10.37 0.60 2.96
N LYS A 55 -10.36 1.66 3.76
CA LYS A 55 -11.49 1.97 4.62
C LYS A 55 -11.70 3.48 4.68
N MET A 56 -12.93 3.88 4.95
CA MET A 56 -13.27 5.28 5.04
C MET A 56 -12.64 5.92 6.27
N MET A 57 -12.18 7.14 6.09
CA MET A 57 -11.70 7.96 7.18
C MET A 57 -12.63 9.17 7.32
N GLY A 58 -13.24 9.32 8.48
CA GLY A 58 -14.14 10.44 8.74
C GLY A 58 -13.40 11.78 8.72
N ALA A 59 -14.13 12.84 8.35
CA ALA A 59 -13.54 14.17 8.20
C ALA A 59 -12.92 14.68 9.51
N ASP A 60 -13.56 14.41 10.63
CA ASP A 60 -13.06 14.85 11.93
C ASP A 60 -11.77 14.15 12.31
N LEU A 61 -11.72 12.83 12.10
CA LEU A 61 -10.52 12.04 12.37
C LEU A 61 -9.36 12.50 11.47
N TYR A 62 -9.64 12.76 10.20
CA TYR A 62 -8.63 13.26 9.27
C TYR A 62 -8.05 14.60 9.75
N ARG A 63 -8.92 15.50 10.17
CA ARG A 63 -8.50 16.82 10.67
C ARG A 63 -7.62 16.70 11.90
N MET A 64 -8.03 15.87 12.85
CA MET A 64 -7.28 15.65 14.09
C MET A 64 -5.92 15.00 13.80
N ALA A 65 -5.89 14.00 12.92
CA ALA A 65 -4.67 13.31 12.56
C ALA A 65 -3.68 14.25 11.86
N LYS A 66 -4.18 15.14 11.01
CA LYS A 66 -3.35 16.09 10.32
C LYS A 66 -2.73 17.12 11.27
N LEU A 67 -3.49 17.54 12.29
CA LEU A 67 -2.98 18.44 13.32
C LEU A 67 -1.89 17.78 14.17
N ALA A 68 -2.02 16.49 14.43
CA ALA A 68 -1.03 15.75 15.18
C ALA A 68 0.29 15.62 14.41
N GLY A 69 0.22 15.52 13.09
CA GLY A 69 1.40 15.41 12.25
C GLY A 69 2.16 14.12 12.45
N LYS A 70 3.45 14.14 12.17
CA LYS A 70 4.30 12.96 12.29
C LYS A 70 4.52 12.62 13.76
N PRO A 71 4.32 11.36 14.16
CA PRO A 71 4.55 10.98 15.56
C PRO A 71 6.02 11.12 15.94
N GLU A 72 6.26 11.51 17.18
CA GLU A 72 7.59 11.54 17.74
C GLU A 72 7.94 10.16 18.29
N ASP A 73 9.14 9.72 18.02
CA ASP A 73 9.65 8.45 18.53
C ASP A 73 10.24 8.59 19.92
#